data_72bc3a5459f4280e12f2257d6c1b678f
#
_entry.id   72bc3a5459f4280e12f2257d6c1b678f
#
_cell.length_a   1.000
_cell.length_b   1.000
_cell.length_c   1.000
_cell.angle_alpha   90.00
_cell.angle_beta   90.00
_cell.angle_gamma   90.00
#
_symmetry.space_group_name_H-M   'P 1'
#
loop_
_entity.id
_entity.type
_entity.pdbx_description
1 polymer ?
#
loop_
_entity_poly.entity_id
_entity_poly.type
_entity_poly.pdbx_seq_one_letter_code
_entity_poly.pdbx_strand_id
1 'polypeptide(L)'
;FDDVYMLLTDNYTKNAELMRRYYVGITRAKNRLFIHTNGHCFDRLTADRHDHDDRSYTLPEEIVLQLSHRDVYLEFFKGIKREVLALQSGDSLQYHDFTFYTEKTGLPVAKLSTRMQKTLTDWFTKGYRVKSATVSFIVAWKPKDAPKEEPETAVLLADLTLTL
;
A
#
# COMPACT_ATOMS: atom_id res chain seq x y z
N PHE A 1 26.37 -5.62 7.62
CA PHE A 1 26.53 -4.40 6.82
C PHE A 1 27.37 -3.40 7.63
N ASP A 2 28.17 -2.60 6.95
CA ASP A 2 28.98 -1.58 7.66
C ASP A 2 28.06 -0.51 8.23
N ASP A 3 27.13 0.00 7.44
CA ASP A 3 26.14 1.00 7.83
C ASP A 3 24.75 0.44 7.65
N VAL A 4 23.87 0.72 8.60
CA VAL A 4 22.44 0.36 8.55
C VAL A 4 21.60 1.60 8.79
N TYR A 5 20.63 1.84 7.90
CA TYR A 5 19.64 2.90 8.01
C TYR A 5 18.27 2.27 8.27
N MET A 6 17.63 2.64 9.35
CA MET A 6 16.30 2.19 9.72
C MET A 6 15.31 3.37 9.63
N LEU A 7 14.27 3.23 8.82
CA LEU A 7 13.18 4.18 8.72
C LEU A 7 11.96 3.57 9.40
N LEU A 8 11.53 4.13 10.52
CA LEU A 8 10.49 3.60 11.37
C LEU A 8 9.35 4.62 11.45
N THR A 9 8.34 4.43 10.61
CA THR A 9 7.19 5.32 10.47
C THR A 9 6.00 4.90 11.34
N ASP A 10 6.08 3.74 11.98
CA ASP A 10 4.99 3.20 12.75
C ASP A 10 5.00 3.74 14.19
N ASN A 11 3.84 4.13 14.67
CA ASN A 11 3.66 4.36 16.09
C ASN A 11 3.91 3.05 16.84
N TYR A 12 4.79 3.10 17.82
CA TYR A 12 5.12 1.95 18.65
C TYR A 12 3.85 1.35 19.26
N THR A 13 3.49 0.18 18.79
CA THR A 13 2.57 -0.71 19.48
C THR A 13 3.40 -1.84 20.11
N LYS A 14 3.00 -2.34 21.28
CA LYS A 14 3.68 -3.46 21.97
C LYS A 14 3.54 -4.76 21.16
N ASN A 15 4.07 -4.77 19.94
CA ASN A 15 4.04 -5.90 19.02
C ASN A 15 5.38 -6.63 19.08
N ALA A 16 5.39 -7.85 19.64
CA ALA A 16 6.59 -8.65 19.77
C ALA A 16 7.26 -8.99 18.42
N GLU A 17 6.50 -9.11 17.35
CA GLU A 17 7.05 -9.35 16.00
C GLU A 17 7.78 -8.12 15.47
N LEU A 18 7.21 -6.95 15.65
CA LEU A 18 7.82 -5.67 15.25
C LEU A 18 9.13 -5.45 16.02
N MET A 19 9.14 -5.74 17.31
CA MET A 19 10.35 -5.65 18.14
C MET A 19 11.46 -6.62 17.69
N ARG A 20 11.10 -7.82 17.25
CA ARG A 20 12.08 -8.77 16.68
C ARG A 20 12.66 -8.23 15.37
N ARG A 21 11.85 -7.61 14.51
CA ARG A 21 12.33 -7.00 13.28
C ARG A 21 13.29 -5.84 13.57
N TYR A 22 12.97 -4.99 14.53
CA TYR A 22 13.87 -3.91 14.96
C TYR A 22 15.18 -4.45 15.50
N TYR A 23 15.13 -5.46 16.37
CA TYR A 23 16.33 -6.11 16.88
C TYR A 23 17.21 -6.67 15.76
N VAL A 24 16.61 -7.38 14.79
CA VAL A 24 17.36 -7.90 13.65
C VAL A 24 18.00 -6.77 12.84
N GLY A 25 17.29 -5.67 12.60
CA GLY A 25 17.83 -4.51 11.89
C GLY A 25 19.03 -3.89 12.64
N ILE A 26 18.88 -3.64 13.93
CA ILE A 26 19.92 -3.07 14.78
C ILE A 26 21.19 -3.92 14.80
N THR A 27 21.02 -5.24 14.97
CA THR A 27 22.16 -6.18 15.07
C THR A 27 22.88 -6.43 13.74
N ARG A 28 22.37 -5.90 12.62
CA ARG A 28 23.06 -5.99 11.31
C ARG A 28 24.13 -4.94 11.10
N ALA A 29 24.13 -3.86 11.89
CA ALA A 29 25.12 -2.81 11.79
C ALA A 29 26.44 -3.28 12.42
N LYS A 30 27.54 -3.14 11.66
CA LYS A 30 28.93 -3.38 12.15
C LYS A 30 29.57 -2.10 12.67
N ASN A 31 29.40 -1.00 11.96
CA ASN A 31 30.07 0.26 12.24
C ASN A 31 29.11 1.36 12.67
N ARG A 32 28.07 1.63 11.87
CA ARG A 32 27.15 2.74 12.12
C ARG A 32 25.70 2.31 11.96
N LEU A 33 24.86 2.77 12.88
CA LEU A 33 23.41 2.59 12.86
C LEU A 33 22.72 3.94 12.89
N PHE A 34 21.88 4.21 11.89
CA PHE A 34 21.05 5.39 11.80
C PHE A 34 19.59 4.98 11.96
N ILE A 35 18.91 5.54 12.96
CA ILE A 35 17.49 5.27 13.22
C ILE A 35 16.72 6.58 13.01
N HIS A 36 15.83 6.59 12.01
CA HIS A 36 14.88 7.66 11.78
C HIS A 36 13.51 7.21 12.25
N THR A 37 12.92 7.93 13.18
CA THR A 37 11.62 7.58 13.75
C THR A 37 10.77 8.83 13.93
N ASN A 38 9.46 8.70 13.75
CA ASN A 38 8.47 9.72 14.10
C ASN A 38 7.80 9.43 15.45
N GLY A 39 8.27 8.42 16.19
CA GLY A 39 7.74 8.02 17.50
C GLY A 39 8.81 8.03 18.59
N HIS A 40 8.42 7.69 19.81
CA HIS A 40 9.23 7.77 21.03
C HIS A 40 9.85 6.44 21.46
N CYS A 41 9.80 5.40 20.63
CA CYS A 41 10.21 4.04 21.02
C CYS A 41 11.71 3.91 21.31
N PHE A 42 12.53 4.81 20.79
CA PHE A 42 13.98 4.82 20.94
C PHE A 42 14.53 5.96 21.79
N ASP A 43 13.70 6.82 22.37
CA ASP A 43 14.13 7.99 23.17
C ASP A 43 15.00 7.62 24.38
N ARG A 44 14.91 6.36 24.83
CA ARG A 44 15.69 5.85 25.96
C ARG A 44 17.03 5.24 25.58
N LEU A 45 17.33 5.14 24.29
CA LEU A 45 18.61 4.65 23.84
C LEU A 45 19.65 5.76 23.88
N THR A 46 20.84 5.44 24.39
CA THR A 46 21.98 6.32 24.28
C THR A 46 22.50 6.25 22.83
N ALA A 47 22.63 7.40 22.19
CA ALA A 47 23.19 7.53 20.86
C ALA A 47 24.31 8.58 20.87
N ASP A 48 25.28 8.46 19.97
CA ASP A 48 26.38 9.42 19.83
C ASP A 48 25.87 10.78 19.35
N ARG A 49 24.77 10.77 18.60
CA ARG A 49 24.11 11.96 18.07
C ARG A 49 22.60 11.78 18.04
N HIS A 50 21.90 12.83 18.52
CA HIS A 50 20.46 13.00 18.39
C HIS A 50 20.18 14.25 17.57
N ASP A 51 19.46 14.10 16.46
CA ASP A 51 18.93 15.20 15.69
C ASP A 51 17.40 15.18 15.79
N HIS A 52 16.80 16.33 16.07
CA HIS A 52 15.36 16.50 16.11
C HIS A 52 14.94 17.45 15.00
N ASP A 53 13.90 17.06 14.24
CA ASP A 53 13.36 17.88 13.17
C ASP A 53 11.99 18.44 13.56
N ASP A 54 11.96 19.71 13.94
CA ASP A 54 10.76 20.44 14.33
C ASP A 54 10.02 21.08 13.15
N ARG A 55 10.49 20.86 11.91
CA ARG A 55 9.87 21.46 10.74
C ARG A 55 8.48 20.86 10.49
N SER A 56 7.54 21.71 10.19
CA SER A 56 6.23 21.31 9.69
C SER A 56 6.32 21.10 8.19
N TYR A 57 5.94 19.90 7.73
CA TYR A 57 5.91 19.56 6.32
C TYR A 57 4.49 19.71 5.79
N THR A 58 4.35 20.34 4.64
CA THR A 58 3.07 20.35 3.90
C THR A 58 2.76 18.96 3.37
N LEU A 59 1.47 18.68 3.21
CA LEU A 59 1.04 17.47 2.52
C LEU A 59 1.58 17.48 1.08
N PRO A 60 2.02 16.33 0.54
CA PRO A 60 2.47 16.25 -0.84
C PRO A 60 1.33 16.59 -1.81
N GLU A 61 1.63 17.26 -2.91
CA GLU A 61 0.63 17.61 -3.92
C GLU A 61 0.03 16.36 -4.59
N GLU A 62 0.84 15.32 -4.74
CA GLU A 62 0.42 14.04 -5.30
C GLU A 62 0.83 12.86 -4.40
N ILE A 63 -0.03 11.84 -4.37
CA ILE A 63 0.21 10.56 -3.69
C ILE A 63 -0.13 9.45 -4.67
N VAL A 64 0.79 8.50 -4.86
CA VAL A 64 0.53 7.28 -5.61
C VAL A 64 0.29 6.13 -4.65
N LEU A 65 -0.88 5.53 -4.72
CA LEU A 65 -1.27 4.34 -3.96
C LEU A 65 -1.21 3.13 -4.87
N GLN A 66 -0.24 2.26 -4.66
CA GLN A 66 -0.14 0.98 -5.34
C GLN A 66 -0.99 -0.05 -4.60
N LEU A 67 -2.08 -0.47 -5.23
CA LEU A 67 -3.04 -1.39 -4.62
C LEU A 67 -2.50 -2.82 -4.62
N SER A 68 -2.72 -3.52 -3.51
CA SER A 68 -2.45 -4.95 -3.33
C SER A 68 -3.76 -5.76 -3.38
N HIS A 69 -3.64 -7.10 -3.41
CA HIS A 69 -4.81 -7.98 -3.33
C HIS A 69 -5.67 -7.80 -2.06
N ARG A 70 -5.12 -7.18 -1.00
CA ARG A 70 -5.86 -6.86 0.25
C ARG A 70 -6.68 -5.58 0.14
N ASP A 71 -6.42 -4.78 -0.87
CA ASP A 71 -7.04 -3.47 -1.07
C ASP A 71 -8.21 -3.54 -2.05
N VAL A 72 -8.38 -4.68 -2.72
CA VAL A 72 -9.50 -4.96 -3.62
C VAL A 72 -10.46 -6.00 -3.02
N TYR A 73 -11.73 -5.95 -3.44
CA TYR A 73 -12.75 -6.92 -3.04
C TYR A 73 -12.67 -8.16 -3.93
N LEU A 74 -12.05 -9.21 -3.42
CA LEU A 74 -11.69 -10.40 -4.20
C LEU A 74 -12.89 -11.15 -4.78
N GLU A 75 -14.01 -11.20 -4.06
CA GLU A 75 -15.26 -11.84 -4.56
C GLU A 75 -15.79 -11.18 -5.83
N PHE A 76 -15.49 -9.90 -6.05
CA PHE A 76 -15.91 -9.16 -7.23
C PHE A 76 -15.35 -9.76 -8.52
N PHE A 77 -14.17 -10.37 -8.47
CA PHE A 77 -13.50 -10.93 -9.65
C PHE A 77 -14.05 -12.27 -10.12
N LYS A 78 -14.89 -12.95 -9.33
CA LYS A 78 -15.41 -14.27 -9.68
C LYS A 78 -16.27 -14.30 -10.96
N GLY A 79 -16.87 -13.17 -11.34
CA GLY A 79 -17.76 -13.08 -12.49
C GLY A 79 -17.22 -12.32 -13.71
N ILE A 80 -16.02 -11.71 -13.60
CA ILE A 80 -15.50 -10.75 -14.60
C ILE A 80 -14.11 -11.11 -15.13
N LYS A 81 -13.75 -12.39 -15.11
CA LYS A 81 -12.43 -12.86 -15.52
C LYS A 81 -12.06 -12.44 -16.94
N ARG A 82 -13.04 -12.47 -17.86
CA ARG A 82 -12.82 -12.12 -19.28
C ARG A 82 -12.48 -10.64 -19.43
N GLU A 83 -13.20 -9.78 -18.73
CA GLU A 83 -13.04 -8.33 -18.75
C GLU A 83 -11.68 -7.94 -18.17
N VAL A 84 -11.28 -8.58 -17.07
CA VAL A 84 -9.97 -8.35 -16.44
C VAL A 84 -8.83 -8.81 -17.36
N LEU A 85 -8.93 -10.00 -17.97
CA LEU A 85 -7.88 -10.54 -18.86
C LEU A 85 -7.78 -9.81 -20.20
N ALA A 86 -8.75 -8.97 -20.56
CA ALA A 86 -8.69 -8.12 -21.74
C ALA A 86 -7.87 -6.85 -21.54
N LEU A 87 -7.47 -6.55 -20.30
CA LEU A 87 -6.68 -5.38 -19.92
C LEU A 87 -5.18 -5.72 -19.89
N GLN A 88 -4.37 -4.67 -20.00
CA GLN A 88 -2.90 -4.75 -19.92
C GLN A 88 -2.36 -3.75 -18.89
N SER A 89 -1.18 -4.00 -18.36
CA SER A 89 -0.47 -3.02 -17.50
C SER A 89 -0.31 -1.70 -18.27
N GLY A 90 -0.62 -0.61 -17.59
CA GLY A 90 -0.62 0.75 -18.15
C GLY A 90 -1.96 1.19 -18.75
N ASP A 91 -2.95 0.30 -18.92
CA ASP A 91 -4.28 0.72 -19.35
C ASP A 91 -4.91 1.67 -18.33
N SER A 92 -5.50 2.76 -18.83
CA SER A 92 -6.21 3.72 -18.00
C SER A 92 -7.55 3.17 -17.54
N LEU A 93 -7.91 3.50 -16.31
CA LEU A 93 -9.16 3.14 -15.67
C LEU A 93 -9.92 4.39 -15.23
N GLN A 94 -11.23 4.36 -15.38
CA GLN A 94 -12.11 5.33 -14.74
C GLN A 94 -12.38 4.90 -13.30
N TYR A 95 -12.42 5.85 -12.39
CA TYR A 95 -12.74 5.62 -10.98
C TYR A 95 -14.03 6.33 -10.60
N HIS A 96 -14.97 5.58 -10.07
CA HIS A 96 -16.22 6.13 -9.53
C HIS A 96 -16.72 5.23 -8.38
N ASP A 97 -17.10 5.85 -7.27
CA ASP A 97 -17.69 5.18 -6.11
C ASP A 97 -16.96 3.90 -5.70
N PHE A 98 -15.65 4.03 -5.42
CA PHE A 98 -14.75 2.94 -5.00
C PHE A 98 -14.66 1.77 -5.98
N THR A 99 -15.06 1.97 -7.24
CA THR A 99 -15.06 0.97 -8.31
C THR A 99 -14.26 1.49 -9.50
N PHE A 100 -13.50 0.61 -10.13
CA PHE A 100 -12.75 0.90 -11.35
C PHE A 100 -13.49 0.34 -12.55
N TYR A 101 -13.50 1.12 -13.62
CA TYR A 101 -14.17 0.79 -14.87
C TYR A 101 -13.18 0.89 -16.02
N THR A 102 -13.36 0.08 -17.04
CA THR A 102 -12.58 0.21 -18.28
C THR A 102 -12.93 1.51 -18.99
N GLU A 103 -11.96 2.23 -19.51
CA GLU A 103 -12.22 3.45 -20.31
C GLU A 103 -13.03 3.17 -21.58
N LYS A 104 -12.73 2.04 -22.25
CA LYS A 104 -13.30 1.72 -23.56
C LYS A 104 -14.76 1.27 -23.50
N THR A 105 -15.13 0.50 -22.50
CA THR A 105 -16.45 -0.15 -22.44
C THR A 105 -17.30 0.28 -21.26
N GLY A 106 -16.71 1.00 -20.30
CA GLY A 106 -17.40 1.37 -19.07
C GLY A 106 -17.78 0.19 -18.17
N LEU A 107 -17.20 -0.99 -18.40
CA LEU A 107 -17.47 -2.16 -17.57
C LEU A 107 -16.69 -2.11 -16.27
N PRO A 108 -17.30 -2.49 -15.14
CA PRO A 108 -16.60 -2.52 -13.85
C PRO A 108 -15.61 -3.69 -13.85
N VAL A 109 -14.35 -3.41 -13.44
CA VAL A 109 -13.25 -4.39 -13.48
C VAL A 109 -12.52 -4.59 -12.16
N ALA A 110 -12.73 -3.72 -11.18
CA ALA A 110 -12.29 -3.92 -9.81
C ALA A 110 -13.09 -3.06 -8.85
N LYS A 111 -13.25 -3.53 -7.62
CA LYS A 111 -13.88 -2.79 -6.53
C LYS A 111 -12.95 -2.80 -5.33
N LEU A 112 -12.86 -1.66 -4.64
CA LEU A 112 -12.02 -1.55 -3.44
C LEU A 112 -12.62 -2.30 -2.26
N SER A 113 -11.76 -2.90 -1.43
CA SER A 113 -12.15 -3.50 -0.16
C SER A 113 -12.64 -2.42 0.81
N THR A 114 -13.49 -2.80 1.76
CA THR A 114 -14.01 -1.88 2.80
C THR A 114 -12.89 -1.16 3.55
N ARG A 115 -11.76 -1.85 3.81
CA ARG A 115 -10.59 -1.25 4.43
C ARG A 115 -10.02 -0.12 3.56
N MET A 116 -9.84 -0.38 2.27
CA MET A 116 -9.26 0.61 1.36
C MET A 116 -10.21 1.78 1.10
N GLN A 117 -11.51 1.53 1.04
CA GLN A 117 -12.52 2.60 0.97
C GLN A 117 -12.39 3.57 2.14
N LYS A 118 -12.23 3.06 3.36
CA LYS A 118 -11.99 3.88 4.56
C LYS A 118 -10.71 4.69 4.44
N THR A 119 -9.61 4.06 4.02
CA THR A 119 -8.33 4.75 3.80
C THR A 119 -8.47 5.90 2.78
N LEU A 120 -9.15 5.67 1.66
CA LEU A 120 -9.40 6.72 0.67
C LEU A 120 -10.30 7.83 1.20
N THR A 121 -11.32 7.48 1.97
CA THR A 121 -12.19 8.49 2.63
C THR A 121 -11.36 9.39 3.55
N ASP A 122 -10.42 8.83 4.32
CA ASP A 122 -9.52 9.61 5.16
C ASP A 122 -8.62 10.56 4.33
N TRP A 123 -8.18 10.15 3.13
CA TRP A 123 -7.46 11.04 2.22
C TRP A 123 -8.37 12.13 1.63
N PHE A 124 -9.61 11.78 1.27
CA PHE A 124 -10.57 12.76 0.76
C PHE A 124 -10.94 13.84 1.80
N THR A 125 -11.00 13.48 3.10
CA THR A 125 -11.20 14.47 4.16
C THR A 125 -10.03 15.45 4.30
N LYS A 126 -8.82 15.06 3.85
CA LYS A 126 -7.63 15.92 3.79
C LYS A 126 -7.57 16.79 2.53
N GLY A 127 -8.56 16.71 1.66
CA GLY A 127 -8.66 17.52 0.43
C GLY A 127 -8.27 16.79 -0.84
N TYR A 128 -7.68 15.60 -0.77
CA TYR A 128 -7.29 14.85 -1.96
C TYR A 128 -8.48 14.41 -2.81
N ARG A 129 -8.20 14.24 -4.11
CA ARG A 129 -9.15 13.68 -5.09
C ARG A 129 -8.41 12.68 -5.96
N VAL A 130 -9.13 11.73 -6.53
CA VAL A 130 -8.56 10.81 -7.51
C VAL A 130 -8.27 11.58 -8.79
N LYS A 131 -7.00 11.64 -9.19
CA LYS A 131 -6.52 12.22 -10.43
C LYS A 131 -6.55 11.22 -11.57
N SER A 132 -6.04 10.03 -11.33
CA SER A 132 -5.98 8.96 -12.34
C SER A 132 -5.92 7.59 -11.67
N ALA A 133 -6.29 6.58 -12.43
CA ALA A 133 -6.09 5.18 -12.09
C ALA A 133 -5.57 4.43 -13.31
N THR A 134 -4.59 3.54 -13.12
CA THR A 134 -4.02 2.72 -14.18
C THR A 134 -3.87 1.29 -13.72
N VAL A 135 -3.96 0.35 -14.65
CA VAL A 135 -3.68 -1.06 -14.38
C VAL A 135 -2.19 -1.22 -14.08
N SER A 136 -1.85 -1.66 -12.88
CA SER A 136 -0.48 -1.99 -12.50
C SER A 136 -0.16 -3.44 -12.86
N PHE A 137 -0.93 -4.37 -12.31
CA PHE A 137 -0.75 -5.82 -12.54
C PHE A 137 -2.09 -6.53 -12.66
N ILE A 138 -2.08 -7.64 -13.41
CA ILE A 138 -3.12 -8.67 -13.36
C ILE A 138 -2.45 -9.93 -12.83
N VAL A 139 -2.89 -10.40 -11.68
CA VAL A 139 -2.29 -11.54 -10.99
C VAL A 139 -3.25 -12.70 -10.86
N ALA A 140 -2.74 -13.92 -10.98
CA ALA A 140 -3.48 -15.11 -10.60
C ALA A 140 -3.49 -15.21 -9.07
N TRP A 141 -4.68 -15.27 -8.49
CA TRP A 141 -4.85 -15.34 -7.03
C TRP A 141 -5.74 -16.51 -6.65
N LYS A 142 -5.39 -17.13 -5.53
CA LYS A 142 -6.11 -18.25 -4.94
C LYS A 142 -5.98 -18.18 -3.41
N PRO A 143 -7.05 -18.49 -2.63
CA PRO A 143 -6.93 -18.63 -1.18
C PRO A 143 -5.88 -19.67 -0.81
N LYS A 144 -5.12 -19.42 0.26
CA LYS A 144 -4.06 -20.33 0.70
C LYS A 144 -4.58 -21.74 1.03
N ASP A 145 -5.81 -21.82 1.57
CA ASP A 145 -6.45 -23.06 1.99
C ASP A 145 -7.44 -23.61 0.95
N ALA A 146 -7.42 -23.07 -0.28
CA ALA A 146 -8.30 -23.53 -1.35
C ALA A 146 -7.88 -24.93 -1.87
N PRO A 147 -8.83 -25.78 -2.26
CA PRO A 147 -8.55 -27.05 -2.92
C PRO A 147 -7.63 -26.89 -4.13
N LYS A 148 -6.80 -27.90 -4.44
CA LYS A 148 -5.85 -27.81 -5.58
C LYS A 148 -6.58 -27.64 -6.91
N GLU A 149 -7.75 -28.23 -7.06
CA GLU A 149 -8.59 -28.17 -8.26
C GLU A 149 -9.34 -26.83 -8.42
N GLU A 150 -9.42 -25.99 -7.38
CA GLU A 150 -10.09 -24.70 -7.48
C GLU A 150 -9.32 -23.80 -8.48
N PRO A 151 -10.00 -23.22 -9.48
CA PRO A 151 -9.34 -22.38 -10.46
C PRO A 151 -8.86 -21.06 -9.83
N GLU A 152 -7.72 -20.58 -10.32
CA GLU A 152 -7.21 -19.26 -9.94
C GLU A 152 -8.10 -18.15 -10.50
N THR A 153 -8.27 -17.11 -9.69
CA THR A 153 -9.00 -15.91 -10.04
C THR A 153 -8.03 -14.86 -10.57
N ALA A 154 -8.32 -14.28 -11.73
CA ALA A 154 -7.58 -13.13 -12.24
C ALA A 154 -7.99 -11.89 -11.43
N VAL A 155 -7.03 -11.29 -10.72
CA VAL A 155 -7.22 -10.11 -9.87
C VAL A 155 -6.46 -8.94 -10.47
N LEU A 156 -7.17 -7.84 -10.74
CA LEU A 156 -6.60 -6.60 -11.20
C LEU A 156 -6.12 -5.77 -10.00
N LEU A 157 -4.87 -5.34 -10.07
CA LEU A 157 -4.26 -4.41 -9.13
C LEU A 157 -3.96 -3.10 -9.87
N ALA A 158 -4.39 -1.99 -9.32
CA ALA A 158 -4.25 -0.67 -9.93
C ALA A 158 -3.29 0.22 -9.13
N ASP A 159 -2.66 1.15 -9.82
CA ASP A 159 -2.04 2.32 -9.23
C ASP A 159 -3.04 3.47 -9.26
N LEU A 160 -3.28 4.08 -8.12
CA LEU A 160 -4.22 5.17 -7.93
C LEU A 160 -3.46 6.43 -7.56
N THR A 161 -3.51 7.43 -8.42
CA THR A 161 -2.89 8.74 -8.15
C THR A 161 -3.93 9.67 -7.55
N LEU A 162 -3.61 10.21 -6.38
CA LEU A 162 -4.39 11.24 -5.70
C LEU A 162 -3.69 12.58 -5.83
N THR A 163 -4.47 13.67 -5.93
CA THR A 163 -3.97 15.06 -5.93
C THR A 163 -4.79 15.90 -4.95
N LEU A 164 -4.13 16.91 -4.36
CA LEU A 164 -4.80 17.94 -3.57
C LEU A 164 -5.69 18.82 -4.45
#